data_f1ff8078926bc26ef3bd3eafc85be458
#
_entry.id   f1ff8078926bc26ef3bd3eafc85be458
#
_cell.length_a   1.000
_cell.length_b   1.000
_cell.length_c   1.000
_cell.angle_alpha   90.00
_cell.angle_beta   90.00
_cell.angle_gamma   90.00
#
_symmetry.space_group_name_H-M   'P 1'
#
loop_
_entity.id
_entity.type
_entity.pdbx_description
1 polymer ?
#
loop_
_entity_poly.entity_id
_entity_poly.type
_entity_poly.pdbx_seq_one_letter_code
_entity_poly.pdbx_strand_id
1 'polypeptide(L)'
;MPRKLEEYGLDLHGTMILEEYREMLPVFSRMKSVILEQLENCIQRSNLVVTAIEARVKKEDSLAGKLELKGHKYHTLSDVTDVVGARVITFYNDEVDKIAALVDNLFDVDWANSVDKRKLLGKDTFGYMSLHYICRIPKELYFDPKYPQLNEFRFEVQMRTALQHVWANMNHDTGYKSGVEVPPEYIRSLTRLAGILELADAEFSRIRRNLTDYRRKVEVLVRDGSFDEVSLNGDTMRSYLSLDPFRLLNAKIAAINQAEIQQLSAMPYLEPMLEMGLKTLGDVENMRKTYSEKAYQLALHQISGTDLDIIASTLGLQNVCLVYAAETAGEKGVLRFLDCLNGPSKYNAESAARICCQLARIHDM
;
A
#
# COMPACT_ATOMS: atom_id res chain seq x y z
N MET A 1 -32.96 -10.39 22.92
CA MET A 1 -34.14 -9.55 22.73
C MET A 1 -33.72 -8.08 22.97
N PRO A 2 -34.24 -7.10 22.25
CA PRO A 2 -33.99 -5.70 22.59
C PRO A 2 -34.53 -5.41 23.99
N ARG A 3 -33.80 -4.58 24.77
CA ARG A 3 -34.24 -4.17 26.10
C ARG A 3 -35.56 -3.38 26.00
N LYS A 4 -36.39 -3.44 27.05
CA LYS A 4 -37.53 -2.54 27.13
C LYS A 4 -37.05 -1.10 27.34
N LEU A 5 -37.73 -0.12 26.78
CA LEU A 5 -37.35 1.30 26.87
C LEU A 5 -37.25 1.80 28.30
N GLU A 6 -38.15 1.34 29.16
CA GLU A 6 -38.19 1.64 30.60
C GLU A 6 -36.92 1.20 31.36
N GLU A 7 -36.18 0.20 30.81
CA GLU A 7 -34.95 -0.33 31.42
C GLU A 7 -33.72 0.57 31.24
N TYR A 8 -33.81 1.60 30.37
CA TYR A 8 -32.71 2.54 30.12
C TYR A 8 -32.69 3.73 31.10
N GLY A 9 -33.76 3.96 31.89
CA GLY A 9 -33.82 5.06 32.87
C GLY A 9 -33.78 6.45 32.24
N LEU A 10 -34.08 6.60 30.95
CA LEU A 10 -34.13 7.86 30.23
C LEU A 10 -35.36 8.68 30.65
N ASP A 11 -35.26 10.01 30.56
CA ASP A 11 -36.41 10.88 30.62
C ASP A 11 -37.35 10.65 29.41
N LEU A 12 -38.54 11.28 29.47
CA LEU A 12 -39.54 11.14 28.41
C LEU A 12 -38.96 11.51 27.01
N HIS A 13 -38.16 12.56 26.98
CA HIS A 13 -37.58 13.08 25.76
C HIS A 13 -36.55 12.11 25.18
N GLY A 14 -35.62 11.60 25.98
CA GLY A 14 -34.66 10.61 25.58
C GLY A 14 -35.31 9.28 25.11
N THR A 15 -36.42 8.91 25.77
CA THR A 15 -37.23 7.74 25.37
C THR A 15 -37.82 7.94 23.99
N MET A 16 -38.42 9.11 23.69
CA MET A 16 -38.95 9.41 22.34
C MET A 16 -37.89 9.34 21.24
N ILE A 17 -36.70 9.89 21.49
CA ILE A 17 -35.57 9.79 20.54
C ILE A 17 -35.16 8.34 20.32
N LEU A 18 -35.18 7.50 21.36
CA LEU A 18 -34.81 6.10 21.25
C LEU A 18 -35.87 5.26 20.51
N GLU A 19 -37.17 5.61 20.67
CA GLU A 19 -38.27 5.05 19.89
C GLU A 19 -38.14 5.38 18.41
N GLU A 20 -37.95 6.66 18.09
CA GLU A 20 -37.69 7.13 16.71
C GLU A 20 -36.48 6.39 16.09
N TYR A 21 -35.40 6.23 16.86
CA TYR A 21 -34.22 5.47 16.42
C TYR A 21 -34.58 4.04 16.01
N ARG A 22 -35.39 3.31 16.79
CA ARG A 22 -35.82 1.95 16.47
C ARG A 22 -36.61 1.89 15.17
N GLU A 23 -37.52 2.84 14.96
CA GLU A 23 -38.33 2.93 13.73
C GLU A 23 -37.45 3.22 12.50
N MET A 24 -36.38 4.00 12.71
CA MET A 24 -35.46 4.42 11.63
C MET A 24 -34.32 3.43 11.36
N LEU A 25 -34.18 2.34 12.11
CA LEU A 25 -33.13 1.34 11.91
C LEU A 25 -33.00 0.82 10.45
N PRO A 26 -34.11 0.55 9.70
CA PRO A 26 -34.02 0.14 8.30
C PRO A 26 -33.36 1.23 7.43
N VAL A 27 -33.67 2.52 7.67
CA VAL A 27 -33.09 3.68 6.96
C VAL A 27 -31.59 3.75 7.27
N PHE A 28 -31.19 3.68 8.54
CA PHE A 28 -29.79 3.72 8.95
C PHE A 28 -28.98 2.52 8.43
N SER A 29 -29.59 1.35 8.36
CA SER A 29 -28.97 0.17 7.77
C SER A 29 -28.70 0.36 6.27
N ARG A 30 -29.68 0.94 5.55
CA ARG A 30 -29.49 1.26 4.14
C ARG A 30 -28.44 2.37 3.93
N MET A 31 -28.53 3.44 4.73
CA MET A 31 -27.56 4.54 4.74
C MET A 31 -26.12 4.06 4.94
N LYS A 32 -25.92 3.16 5.95
CA LYS A 32 -24.61 2.52 6.19
C LYS A 32 -24.07 1.82 4.94
N SER A 33 -24.92 1.04 4.26
CA SER A 33 -24.52 0.29 3.06
C SER A 33 -24.14 1.22 1.91
N VAL A 34 -24.92 2.29 1.69
CA VAL A 34 -24.65 3.31 0.66
C VAL A 34 -23.33 4.03 0.96
N ILE A 35 -23.12 4.48 2.19
CA ILE A 35 -21.88 5.18 2.59
C ILE A 35 -20.66 4.29 2.32
N LEU A 36 -20.72 3.01 2.73
CA LEU A 36 -19.63 2.06 2.54
C LEU A 36 -19.32 1.87 1.05
N GLU A 37 -20.33 1.59 0.25
CA GLU A 37 -20.22 1.40 -1.20
C GLU A 37 -19.62 2.64 -1.90
N GLN A 38 -20.10 3.84 -1.57
CA GLN A 38 -19.60 5.07 -2.17
C GLN A 38 -18.14 5.37 -1.78
N LEU A 39 -17.76 5.14 -0.53
CA LEU A 39 -16.38 5.30 -0.07
C LEU A 39 -15.46 4.29 -0.74
N GLU A 40 -15.83 3.01 -0.80
CA GLU A 40 -15.04 1.97 -1.46
C GLU A 40 -14.81 2.28 -2.93
N ASN A 41 -15.87 2.63 -3.67
CA ASN A 41 -15.80 3.00 -5.08
C ASN A 41 -14.91 4.23 -5.32
N CYS A 42 -15.05 5.26 -4.49
CA CYS A 42 -14.27 6.49 -4.61
C CYS A 42 -12.78 6.23 -4.34
N ILE A 43 -12.46 5.50 -3.28
CA ILE A 43 -11.08 5.19 -2.89
C ILE A 43 -10.42 4.28 -3.92
N GLN A 44 -11.11 3.27 -4.44
CA GLN A 44 -10.61 2.40 -5.49
C GLN A 44 -10.21 3.17 -6.76
N ARG A 45 -11.00 4.17 -7.15
CA ARG A 45 -10.72 5.03 -8.32
C ARG A 45 -9.56 6.01 -8.10
N SER A 46 -9.23 6.32 -6.85
CA SER A 46 -8.19 7.30 -6.50
C SER A 46 -6.77 6.74 -6.45
N ASN A 47 -6.59 5.43 -6.61
CA ASN A 47 -5.31 4.72 -6.40
C ASN A 47 -4.72 4.89 -4.98
N LEU A 48 -5.51 5.32 -4.01
CA LEU A 48 -5.09 5.35 -2.61
C LEU A 48 -5.26 3.96 -1.98
N VAL A 49 -4.25 3.55 -1.22
CA VAL A 49 -4.29 2.29 -0.48
C VAL A 49 -4.63 2.58 0.96
N VAL A 50 -5.74 2.02 1.43
CA VAL A 50 -6.18 2.15 2.81
C VAL A 50 -6.11 0.80 3.54
N THR A 51 -5.97 0.84 4.86
CA THR A 51 -5.93 -0.38 5.68
C THR A 51 -7.31 -1.00 5.81
N ALA A 52 -8.33 -0.16 6.00
CA ALA A 52 -9.73 -0.59 6.13
C ALA A 52 -10.70 0.57 5.86
N ILE A 53 -11.88 0.22 5.38
CA ILE A 53 -13.06 1.07 5.33
C ILE A 53 -14.16 0.36 6.11
N GLU A 54 -14.70 0.99 7.13
CA GLU A 54 -15.72 0.42 8.01
C GLU A 54 -16.90 1.36 8.09
N ALA A 55 -18.11 0.80 8.19
CA ALA A 55 -19.30 1.58 8.51
C ALA A 55 -20.17 0.82 9.53
N ARG A 56 -20.79 1.57 10.42
CA ARG A 56 -21.65 1.00 11.46
C ARG A 56 -22.85 1.87 11.74
N VAL A 57 -23.93 1.25 12.15
CA VAL A 57 -25.02 1.90 12.88
C VAL A 57 -24.68 1.82 14.36
N LYS A 58 -24.84 2.91 15.10
CA LYS A 58 -24.60 2.98 16.55
C LYS A 58 -25.51 2.01 17.28
N LYS A 59 -24.97 1.21 18.19
CA LYS A 59 -25.79 0.30 19.00
C LYS A 59 -26.76 1.07 19.89
N GLU A 60 -27.95 0.55 20.09
CA GLU A 60 -29.00 1.13 20.92
C GLU A 60 -28.52 1.46 22.33
N ASP A 61 -27.82 0.51 23.01
CA ASP A 61 -27.23 0.76 24.34
C ASP A 61 -26.24 1.94 24.33
N SER A 62 -25.50 2.12 23.23
CA SER A 62 -24.55 3.23 23.10
C SER A 62 -25.24 4.57 22.83
N LEU A 63 -26.39 4.53 22.16
CA LEU A 63 -27.22 5.72 21.98
C LEU A 63 -27.91 6.10 23.30
N ALA A 64 -28.50 5.15 23.99
CA ALA A 64 -29.13 5.37 25.30
C ALA A 64 -28.14 5.97 26.30
N GLY A 65 -26.95 5.42 26.46
CA GLY A 65 -25.91 6.00 27.32
C GLY A 65 -25.45 7.41 26.89
N LYS A 66 -25.48 7.71 25.59
CA LYS A 66 -25.19 9.06 25.09
C LYS A 66 -26.32 10.04 25.45
N LEU A 67 -27.59 9.62 25.36
CA LEU A 67 -28.74 10.39 25.71
C LEU A 67 -28.80 10.64 27.22
N GLU A 68 -28.46 9.66 28.06
CA GLU A 68 -28.37 9.79 29.50
C GLU A 68 -27.36 10.89 29.90
N LEU A 69 -26.15 10.85 29.29
CA LEU A 69 -25.06 11.77 29.64
C LEU A 69 -25.24 13.19 29.04
N LYS A 70 -25.84 13.29 27.85
CA LYS A 70 -25.85 14.53 27.03
C LYS A 70 -27.20 14.82 26.39
N GLY A 71 -28.28 14.19 26.86
CA GLY A 71 -29.62 14.31 26.27
C GLY A 71 -30.12 15.75 26.12
N HIS A 72 -29.74 16.63 27.04
CA HIS A 72 -30.05 18.07 27.00
C HIS A 72 -29.55 18.80 25.73
N LYS A 73 -28.64 18.20 24.96
CA LYS A 73 -28.09 18.75 23.71
C LYS A 73 -28.88 18.36 22.48
N TYR A 74 -29.75 17.38 22.56
CA TYR A 74 -30.44 16.80 21.41
C TYR A 74 -31.94 17.05 21.53
N HIS A 75 -32.53 17.72 20.58
CA HIS A 75 -33.98 17.96 20.53
C HIS A 75 -34.71 16.89 19.70
N THR A 76 -34.02 16.31 18.73
CA THR A 76 -34.55 15.29 17.84
C THR A 76 -33.46 14.25 17.55
N LEU A 77 -33.83 13.11 16.99
CA LEU A 77 -32.89 12.08 16.54
C LEU A 77 -31.88 12.64 15.49
N SER A 78 -32.34 13.58 14.64
CA SER A 78 -31.49 14.19 13.62
C SER A 78 -30.35 15.08 14.17
N ASP A 79 -30.43 15.47 15.44
CA ASP A 79 -29.33 16.19 16.11
C ASP A 79 -28.17 15.26 16.48
N VAL A 80 -28.41 13.94 16.54
CA VAL A 80 -27.39 12.95 16.85
C VAL A 80 -26.63 12.60 15.57
N THR A 81 -25.54 13.30 15.31
CA THR A 81 -24.78 13.23 14.05
C THR A 81 -23.97 11.94 13.84
N ASP A 82 -23.83 11.08 14.86
CA ASP A 82 -23.03 9.85 14.82
C ASP A 82 -23.87 8.56 14.95
N VAL A 83 -25.18 8.63 14.62
CA VAL A 83 -26.05 7.44 14.55
C VAL A 83 -25.52 6.46 13.50
N VAL A 84 -25.12 6.97 12.35
CA VAL A 84 -24.35 6.21 11.36
C VAL A 84 -22.93 6.77 11.34
N GLY A 85 -21.96 5.91 11.41
CA GLY A 85 -20.54 6.29 11.38
C GLY A 85 -19.74 5.45 10.41
N ALA A 86 -18.89 6.09 9.64
CA ALA A 86 -17.89 5.45 8.80
C ALA A 86 -16.48 5.74 9.32
N ARG A 87 -15.54 4.87 9.01
CA ARG A 87 -14.13 5.04 9.30
C ARG A 87 -13.33 4.69 8.07
N VAL A 88 -12.36 5.54 7.74
CA VAL A 88 -11.34 5.26 6.74
C VAL A 88 -9.99 5.26 7.45
N ILE A 89 -9.31 4.13 7.40
CA ILE A 89 -8.04 3.90 8.10
C ILE A 89 -6.94 3.84 7.05
N THR A 90 -5.99 4.78 7.10
CA THR A 90 -4.86 4.88 6.17
C THR A 90 -3.58 4.30 6.77
N PHE A 91 -2.61 3.99 5.91
CA PHE A 91 -1.27 3.62 6.39
C PHE A 91 -0.45 4.83 6.85
N TYR A 92 -0.61 5.97 6.16
CA TYR A 92 0.25 7.14 6.35
C TYR A 92 -0.56 8.39 6.66
N ASN A 93 0.02 9.26 7.47
CA ASN A 93 -0.66 10.48 7.94
C ASN A 93 -0.98 11.47 6.80
N ASP A 94 -0.12 11.57 5.79
CA ASP A 94 -0.37 12.43 4.61
C ASP A 94 -1.49 11.90 3.69
N GLU A 95 -1.92 10.66 3.85
CA GLU A 95 -3.07 10.10 3.13
C GLU A 95 -4.40 10.48 3.78
N VAL A 96 -4.40 10.79 5.08
CA VAL A 96 -5.61 11.25 5.79
C VAL A 96 -6.17 12.51 5.13
N ASP A 97 -5.31 13.48 4.75
CA ASP A 97 -5.76 14.71 4.11
C ASP A 97 -6.26 14.47 2.67
N LYS A 98 -5.66 13.50 1.95
CA LYS A 98 -6.14 13.10 0.63
C LYS A 98 -7.51 12.42 0.70
N ILE A 99 -7.71 11.54 1.67
CA ILE A 99 -9.03 10.93 1.93
C ILE A 99 -10.04 12.00 2.34
N ALA A 100 -9.64 12.97 3.17
CA ALA A 100 -10.51 14.08 3.55
C ALA A 100 -11.00 14.89 2.35
N ALA A 101 -10.12 15.18 1.39
CA ALA A 101 -10.49 15.84 0.15
C ALA A 101 -11.46 14.99 -0.71
N LEU A 102 -11.28 13.66 -0.74
CA LEU A 102 -12.22 12.77 -1.44
C LEU A 102 -13.60 12.76 -0.76
N VAL A 103 -13.65 12.73 0.57
CA VAL A 103 -14.89 12.77 1.35
C VAL A 103 -15.63 14.10 1.15
N ASP A 104 -14.90 15.23 1.11
CA ASP A 104 -15.44 16.57 0.84
C ASP A 104 -16.04 16.68 -0.55
N ASN A 105 -15.43 16.06 -1.55
CA ASN A 105 -15.95 16.01 -2.91
C ASN A 105 -17.13 15.04 -3.09
N LEU A 106 -17.26 14.04 -2.22
CA LEU A 106 -18.24 12.97 -2.34
C LEU A 106 -19.54 13.28 -1.60
N PHE A 107 -19.46 13.93 -0.45
CA PHE A 107 -20.57 14.19 0.46
C PHE A 107 -20.70 15.67 0.81
N ASP A 108 -21.90 16.07 1.19
CA ASP A 108 -22.16 17.41 1.72
C ASP A 108 -21.63 17.52 3.15
N VAL A 109 -20.48 18.19 3.34
CA VAL A 109 -19.82 18.32 4.66
C VAL A 109 -20.46 19.46 5.47
N ASP A 110 -20.94 19.12 6.66
CA ASP A 110 -21.36 20.10 7.69
C ASP A 110 -20.13 20.61 8.45
N TRP A 111 -19.52 21.66 7.94
CA TRP A 111 -18.30 22.25 8.51
C TRP A 111 -18.48 22.78 9.94
N ALA A 112 -19.68 23.18 10.32
CA ALA A 112 -19.96 23.71 11.65
C ALA A 112 -19.87 22.62 12.74
N ASN A 113 -20.15 21.37 12.36
CA ASN A 113 -20.12 20.22 13.25
C ASN A 113 -18.91 19.28 13.00
N SER A 114 -18.11 19.56 11.97
CA SER A 114 -16.89 18.80 11.64
C SER A 114 -15.70 19.29 12.48
N VAL A 115 -14.81 18.37 12.86
CA VAL A 115 -13.70 18.67 13.78
C VAL A 115 -12.42 18.01 13.32
N ASP A 116 -11.35 18.80 13.15
CA ASP A 116 -9.99 18.29 13.04
C ASP A 116 -9.33 18.23 14.42
N LYS A 117 -9.38 17.07 15.06
CA LYS A 117 -8.82 16.88 16.40
C LYS A 117 -7.30 17.01 16.43
N ARG A 118 -6.62 16.88 15.29
CA ARG A 118 -5.16 17.09 15.15
C ARG A 118 -4.80 18.56 15.45
N LYS A 119 -5.70 19.50 15.11
CA LYS A 119 -5.51 20.95 15.32
C LYS A 119 -5.96 21.42 16.70
N LEU A 120 -6.75 20.61 17.42
CA LEU A 120 -7.22 20.97 18.76
C LEU A 120 -6.19 20.67 19.84
N LEU A 121 -5.22 19.80 19.58
CA LEU A 121 -4.13 19.53 20.50
C LEU A 121 -3.22 20.75 20.60
N GLY A 122 -2.98 21.22 21.83
CA GLY A 122 -1.97 22.25 22.09
C GLY A 122 -0.56 21.75 21.73
N LYS A 123 0.37 22.66 21.52
CA LYS A 123 1.76 22.33 21.18
C LYS A 123 2.45 21.44 22.22
N ASP A 124 1.93 21.43 23.44
CA ASP A 124 2.50 20.73 24.59
C ASP A 124 1.68 19.50 25.01
N THR A 125 0.70 19.09 24.19
CA THR A 125 -0.19 17.98 24.53
C THR A 125 -0.20 16.91 23.44
N PHE A 126 -0.06 15.65 23.87
CA PHE A 126 -0.24 14.49 23.02
C PHE A 126 -1.59 13.84 23.32
N GLY A 127 -2.25 13.34 22.32
CA GLY A 127 -3.57 12.73 22.50
C GLY A 127 -4.13 12.11 21.23
N TYR A 128 -5.44 11.88 21.27
CA TYR A 128 -6.15 11.32 20.14
C TYR A 128 -6.18 12.27 18.94
N MET A 129 -5.58 11.85 17.86
CA MET A 129 -5.58 12.57 16.60
C MET A 129 -6.45 11.84 15.58
N SER A 130 -7.47 12.53 15.07
CA SER A 130 -8.31 12.06 13.97
C SER A 130 -9.04 13.23 13.35
N LEU A 131 -9.40 13.08 12.10
CA LEU A 131 -10.25 14.03 11.39
C LEU A 131 -11.68 13.48 11.35
N HIS A 132 -12.65 14.26 11.81
CA HIS A 132 -14.05 13.90 11.88
C HIS A 132 -14.86 14.84 11.00
N TYR A 133 -15.44 14.34 9.93
CA TYR A 133 -16.40 15.08 9.12
C TYR A 133 -17.81 14.61 9.40
N ILE A 134 -18.70 15.56 9.60
CA ILE A 134 -20.14 15.33 9.66
C ILE A 134 -20.71 15.62 8.27
N CYS A 135 -21.34 14.62 7.67
CA CYS A 135 -21.73 14.66 6.27
C CYS A 135 -23.21 14.33 6.08
N ARG A 136 -23.75 14.69 4.91
CA ARG A 136 -25.00 14.15 4.34
C ARG A 136 -24.70 13.51 3.00
N ILE A 137 -25.55 12.58 2.60
CA ILE A 137 -25.50 11.99 1.26
C ILE A 137 -26.26 12.93 0.31
N PRO A 138 -25.60 13.55 -0.70
CA PRO A 138 -26.28 14.36 -1.69
C PRO A 138 -27.32 13.52 -2.47
N LYS A 139 -28.47 14.10 -2.79
CA LYS A 139 -29.51 13.41 -3.59
C LYS A 139 -29.03 13.05 -4.99
N GLU A 140 -28.14 13.85 -5.54
CA GLU A 140 -27.48 13.65 -6.83
C GLU A 140 -26.55 12.42 -6.82
N LEU A 141 -25.94 12.13 -5.67
CA LEU A 141 -25.09 10.96 -5.50
C LEU A 141 -25.92 9.69 -5.31
N TYR A 142 -26.96 9.76 -4.49
CA TYR A 142 -27.81 8.62 -4.18
C TYR A 142 -29.18 9.06 -3.65
N PHE A 143 -30.23 8.53 -4.23
CA PHE A 143 -31.59 8.71 -3.77
C PHE A 143 -32.37 7.38 -3.80
N ASP A 144 -33.02 7.03 -2.70
CA ASP A 144 -33.86 5.84 -2.61
C ASP A 144 -35.33 6.24 -2.32
N PRO A 145 -36.25 6.03 -3.31
CA PRO A 145 -37.66 6.37 -3.11
C PRO A 145 -38.33 5.66 -1.93
N LYS A 146 -37.79 4.50 -1.52
CA LYS A 146 -38.29 3.75 -0.36
C LYS A 146 -37.88 4.39 0.97
N TYR A 147 -36.76 5.11 0.96
CA TYR A 147 -36.18 5.73 2.15
C TYR A 147 -35.78 7.21 1.85
N PRO A 148 -36.74 8.09 1.49
CA PRO A 148 -36.44 9.45 1.07
C PRO A 148 -35.76 10.29 2.15
N GLN A 149 -36.02 10.00 3.42
CA GLN A 149 -35.40 10.67 4.58
C GLN A 149 -33.93 10.32 4.78
N LEU A 150 -33.37 9.34 4.04
CA LEU A 150 -31.96 8.96 4.10
C LEU A 150 -31.02 10.14 3.84
N ASN A 151 -31.37 11.02 2.91
CA ASN A 151 -30.59 12.22 2.56
C ASN A 151 -30.71 13.37 3.59
N GLU A 152 -31.62 13.26 4.56
CA GLU A 152 -31.84 14.28 5.58
C GLU A 152 -30.97 14.04 6.83
N PHE A 153 -30.64 12.76 7.11
CA PHE A 153 -29.79 12.41 8.25
C PHE A 153 -28.33 12.69 7.98
N ARG A 154 -27.67 13.12 9.06
CA ARG A 154 -26.21 13.29 9.10
C ARG A 154 -25.52 11.99 9.53
N PHE A 155 -24.29 11.83 9.13
CA PHE A 155 -23.42 10.74 9.55
C PHE A 155 -22.00 11.26 9.78
N GLU A 156 -21.22 10.52 10.57
CA GLU A 156 -19.85 10.86 10.86
C GLU A 156 -18.89 10.04 10.01
N VAL A 157 -17.89 10.68 9.39
CA VAL A 157 -16.73 10.01 8.76
C VAL A 157 -15.49 10.31 9.58
N GLN A 158 -14.90 9.28 10.18
CA GLN A 158 -13.65 9.35 10.91
C GLN A 158 -12.49 8.92 10.02
N MET A 159 -11.50 9.78 9.85
CA MET A 159 -10.30 9.52 9.05
C MET A 159 -9.08 9.58 9.95
N ARG A 160 -8.25 8.53 9.91
CA ARG A 160 -7.09 8.38 10.79
C ARG A 160 -6.12 7.32 10.27
N THR A 161 -4.89 7.33 10.80
CA THR A 161 -3.92 6.26 10.50
C THR A 161 -4.23 4.99 11.28
N ALA A 162 -3.59 3.89 10.88
CA ALA A 162 -3.66 2.61 11.59
C ALA A 162 -3.14 2.73 13.04
N LEU A 163 -2.07 3.49 13.28
CA LEU A 163 -1.52 3.71 14.62
C LEU A 163 -2.49 4.52 15.49
N GLN A 164 -3.08 5.58 14.96
CA GLN A 164 -4.13 6.36 15.63
C GLN A 164 -5.36 5.49 15.92
N HIS A 165 -5.70 4.56 15.01
CA HIS A 165 -6.82 3.64 15.21
C HIS A 165 -6.57 2.69 16.38
N VAL A 166 -5.39 2.07 16.45
CA VAL A 166 -4.99 1.19 17.56
C VAL A 166 -5.03 1.93 18.89
N TRP A 167 -4.42 3.12 18.94
CA TRP A 167 -4.42 3.93 20.16
C TRP A 167 -5.83 4.28 20.62
N ALA A 168 -6.70 4.69 19.70
CA ALA A 168 -8.09 5.05 20.04
C ALA A 168 -8.88 3.86 20.59
N ASN A 169 -8.69 2.67 20.03
CA ASN A 169 -9.37 1.47 20.51
C ASN A 169 -8.86 1.07 21.91
N MET A 170 -7.56 1.10 22.15
CA MET A 170 -6.96 0.80 23.46
C MET A 170 -7.39 1.82 24.50
N ASN A 171 -7.34 3.12 24.21
CA ASN A 171 -7.76 4.16 25.11
C ASN A 171 -9.26 4.07 25.45
N HIS A 172 -10.10 3.70 24.48
CA HIS A 172 -11.53 3.47 24.72
C HIS A 172 -11.78 2.23 25.58
N ASP A 173 -11.02 1.17 25.40
CA ASP A 173 -11.17 -0.08 26.18
C ASP A 173 -10.71 0.11 27.64
N THR A 174 -9.60 0.82 27.84
CA THR A 174 -9.04 1.08 29.19
C THR A 174 -9.78 2.17 29.96
N GLY A 175 -10.30 3.20 29.28
CA GLY A 175 -10.89 4.38 29.94
C GLY A 175 -12.41 4.39 30.06
N TYR A 176 -13.15 3.79 29.12
CA TYR A 176 -14.60 3.98 29.04
C TYR A 176 -15.43 2.80 29.55
N LYS A 177 -14.92 1.58 29.45
CA LYS A 177 -15.69 0.36 29.85
C LYS A 177 -15.64 0.06 31.34
N SER A 178 -14.67 0.58 32.06
CA SER A 178 -14.48 0.24 33.48
C SER A 178 -15.41 0.97 34.44
N GLY A 179 -16.07 2.06 34.01
CA GLY A 179 -16.86 2.92 34.91
C GLY A 179 -16.04 3.51 36.06
N VAL A 180 -14.72 3.30 36.04
CA VAL A 180 -13.78 3.80 37.08
C VAL A 180 -12.92 4.89 36.43
N GLU A 181 -12.74 5.98 37.12
CA GLU A 181 -11.85 7.06 36.70
C GLU A 181 -10.41 6.52 36.56
N VAL A 182 -9.78 6.74 35.41
CA VAL A 182 -8.43 6.25 35.13
C VAL A 182 -7.42 7.01 36.03
N PRO A 183 -6.63 6.33 36.86
CA PRO A 183 -5.65 6.99 37.70
C PRO A 183 -4.66 7.86 36.91
N PRO A 184 -4.23 9.04 37.47
CA PRO A 184 -3.39 10.00 36.76
C PRO A 184 -2.08 9.44 36.20
N GLU A 185 -1.48 8.45 36.85
CA GLU A 185 -0.27 7.78 36.38
C GLU A 185 -0.47 7.03 35.05
N TYR A 186 -1.64 6.41 34.86
CA TYR A 186 -1.96 5.73 33.60
C TYR A 186 -2.31 6.71 32.50
N ILE A 187 -2.98 7.83 32.80
CA ILE A 187 -3.24 8.92 31.86
C ILE A 187 -1.91 9.44 31.30
N ARG A 188 -0.92 9.68 32.16
CA ARG A 188 0.42 10.11 31.71
C ARG A 188 1.10 9.07 30.84
N SER A 189 0.93 7.78 31.11
CA SER A 189 1.48 6.70 30.32
C SER A 189 0.80 6.60 28.95
N LEU A 190 -0.52 6.74 28.88
CA LEU A 190 -1.28 6.80 27.62
C LEU A 190 -0.89 8.02 26.78
N THR A 191 -0.67 9.19 27.40
CA THR A 191 -0.21 10.41 26.72
C THR A 191 1.18 10.21 26.11
N ARG A 192 2.11 9.58 26.85
CA ARG A 192 3.45 9.25 26.29
C ARG A 192 3.36 8.29 25.09
N LEU A 193 2.50 7.26 25.18
CA LEU A 193 2.27 6.35 24.07
C LEU A 193 1.69 7.06 22.84
N ALA A 194 0.75 8.01 23.04
CA ALA A 194 0.24 8.83 21.95
C ALA A 194 1.36 9.61 21.25
N GLY A 195 2.30 10.20 21.99
CA GLY A 195 3.46 10.89 21.41
C GLY A 195 4.41 9.97 20.64
N ILE A 196 4.64 8.76 21.14
CA ILE A 196 5.46 7.74 20.43
C ILE A 196 4.79 7.33 19.10
N LEU A 197 3.48 7.11 19.11
CA LEU A 197 2.73 6.73 17.93
C LEU A 197 2.67 7.87 16.90
N GLU A 198 2.55 9.12 17.35
CA GLU A 198 2.63 10.31 16.50
C GLU A 198 4.00 10.43 15.82
N LEU A 199 5.09 10.22 16.58
CA LEU A 199 6.44 10.20 16.04
C LEU A 199 6.61 9.07 15.00
N ALA A 200 6.09 7.88 15.31
CA ALA A 200 6.14 6.73 14.39
C ALA A 200 5.38 7.01 13.08
N ASP A 201 4.16 7.58 13.15
CA ASP A 201 3.39 7.98 11.96
C ASP A 201 4.14 9.01 11.10
N ALA A 202 4.74 10.01 11.74
CA ALA A 202 5.54 11.02 11.05
C ALA A 202 6.76 10.40 10.35
N GLU A 203 7.44 9.46 11.02
CA GLU A 203 8.63 8.80 10.50
C GLU A 203 8.30 7.85 9.34
N PHE A 204 7.23 7.05 9.43
CA PHE A 204 6.77 6.23 8.31
C PHE A 204 6.42 7.08 7.08
N SER A 205 5.72 8.20 7.27
CA SER A 205 5.39 9.14 6.19
C SER A 205 6.65 9.76 5.58
N ARG A 206 7.68 10.08 6.40
CA ARG A 206 8.97 10.61 5.94
C ARG A 206 9.74 9.59 5.11
N ILE A 207 9.85 8.35 5.59
CA ILE A 207 10.53 7.25 4.87
C ILE A 207 9.87 7.02 3.52
N ARG A 208 8.54 6.96 3.47
CA ARG A 208 7.79 6.78 2.21
C ARG A 208 8.08 7.89 1.20
N ARG A 209 8.05 9.17 1.63
CA ARG A 209 8.36 10.31 0.76
C ARG A 209 9.79 10.20 0.22
N ASN A 210 10.77 9.94 1.09
CA ASN A 210 12.16 9.79 0.69
C ASN A 210 12.35 8.66 -0.33
N LEU A 211 11.70 7.52 -0.16
CA LEU A 211 11.72 6.41 -1.12
C LEU A 211 11.07 6.79 -2.45
N THR A 212 9.97 7.53 -2.42
CA THR A 212 9.30 8.01 -3.65
C THR A 212 10.19 9.00 -4.42
N ASP A 213 10.81 9.93 -3.71
CA ASP A 213 11.73 10.91 -4.30
C ASP A 213 13.00 10.25 -4.84
N TYR A 214 13.53 9.25 -4.12
CA TYR A 214 14.64 8.42 -4.58
C TYR A 214 14.31 7.70 -5.89
N ARG A 215 13.15 7.03 -5.95
CA ARG A 215 12.71 6.32 -7.17
C ARG A 215 12.57 7.27 -8.36
N ARG A 216 11.96 8.43 -8.14
CA ARG A 216 11.82 9.46 -9.19
C ARG A 216 13.19 9.96 -9.68
N LYS A 217 14.14 10.19 -8.75
CA LYS A 217 15.51 10.57 -9.09
C LYS A 217 16.21 9.49 -9.90
N VAL A 218 16.06 8.22 -9.50
CA VAL A 218 16.61 7.07 -10.23
C VAL A 218 16.04 7.00 -11.65
N GLU A 219 14.72 7.15 -11.83
CA GLU A 219 14.08 7.14 -13.14
C GLU A 219 14.65 8.22 -14.08
N VAL A 220 14.91 9.41 -13.55
CA VAL A 220 15.56 10.49 -14.33
C VAL A 220 16.97 10.09 -14.73
N LEU A 221 17.83 9.67 -13.79
CA LEU A 221 19.20 9.26 -14.06
C LEU A 221 19.26 8.09 -15.06
N VAL A 222 18.37 7.12 -14.94
CA VAL A 222 18.29 5.97 -15.85
C VAL A 222 17.86 6.43 -17.25
N ARG A 223 16.90 7.34 -17.35
CA ARG A 223 16.43 7.89 -18.64
C ARG A 223 17.53 8.71 -19.33
N ASP A 224 18.29 9.47 -18.57
CA ASP A 224 19.40 10.31 -19.07
C ASP A 224 20.68 9.50 -19.38
N GLY A 225 20.70 8.20 -19.05
CA GLY A 225 21.85 7.32 -19.28
C GLY A 225 22.99 7.49 -18.27
N SER A 226 22.76 8.17 -17.15
CA SER A 226 23.73 8.39 -16.07
C SER A 226 23.82 7.17 -15.13
N PHE A 227 24.11 6.01 -15.71
CA PHE A 227 24.05 4.72 -15.00
C PHE A 227 25.12 4.55 -13.93
N ASP A 228 26.29 5.20 -14.07
CA ASP A 228 27.41 5.08 -13.13
C ASP A 228 27.07 5.67 -11.76
N GLU A 229 26.16 6.64 -11.71
CA GLU A 229 25.71 7.28 -10.47
C GLU A 229 24.63 6.50 -9.72
N VAL A 230 24.12 5.40 -10.32
CA VAL A 230 22.98 4.64 -9.81
C VAL A 230 23.46 3.32 -9.25
N SER A 231 23.34 3.14 -7.93
CA SER A 231 23.66 1.86 -7.27
C SER A 231 22.76 0.74 -7.75
N LEU A 232 23.31 -0.45 -7.92
CA LEU A 232 22.58 -1.66 -8.32
C LEU A 232 21.78 -2.21 -7.12
N ASN A 233 20.47 -2.17 -7.22
CA ASN A 233 19.53 -2.78 -6.26
C ASN A 233 18.21 -3.12 -6.95
N GLY A 234 17.24 -3.68 -6.21
CA GLY A 234 15.98 -4.15 -6.79
C GLY A 234 15.16 -3.06 -7.50
N ASP A 235 15.08 -1.85 -6.95
CA ASP A 235 14.32 -0.74 -7.54
C ASP A 235 15.03 -0.18 -8.78
N THR A 236 16.35 0.02 -8.70
CA THR A 236 17.16 0.56 -9.81
C THR A 236 17.27 -0.42 -10.97
N MET A 237 17.45 -1.71 -10.67
CA MET A 237 17.43 -2.78 -11.68
C MET A 237 16.09 -2.84 -12.42
N ARG A 238 14.99 -2.70 -11.70
CA ARG A 238 13.64 -2.68 -12.30
C ARG A 238 13.47 -1.48 -13.24
N SER A 239 13.92 -0.29 -12.82
CA SER A 239 13.91 0.91 -13.67
C SER A 239 14.77 0.74 -14.91
N TYR A 240 15.98 0.17 -14.80
CA TYR A 240 16.86 -0.11 -15.94
C TYR A 240 16.23 -1.11 -16.92
N LEU A 241 15.65 -2.21 -16.41
CA LEU A 241 14.99 -3.23 -17.23
C LEU A 241 13.74 -2.70 -17.94
N SER A 242 13.08 -1.66 -17.43
CA SER A 242 11.94 -1.04 -18.11
C SER A 242 12.32 -0.35 -19.44
N LEU A 243 13.61 -0.04 -19.64
CA LEU A 243 14.14 0.45 -20.92
C LEU A 243 14.35 -0.68 -21.95
N ASP A 244 14.12 -1.92 -21.57
CA ASP A 244 14.37 -3.13 -22.39
C ASP A 244 15.78 -3.17 -23.02
N PRO A 245 16.86 -3.04 -22.21
CA PRO A 245 18.22 -2.89 -22.71
C PRO A 245 18.73 -4.12 -23.48
N PHE A 246 18.13 -5.28 -23.28
CA PHE A 246 18.49 -6.54 -23.94
C PHE A 246 17.63 -6.86 -25.15
N ARG A 247 16.67 -6.00 -25.54
CA ARG A 247 15.74 -6.24 -26.66
C ARG A 247 16.42 -6.65 -27.95
N LEU A 248 17.44 -5.89 -28.37
CA LEU A 248 18.15 -6.17 -29.62
C LEU A 248 18.92 -7.49 -29.59
N LEU A 249 19.52 -7.80 -28.43
CA LEU A 249 20.23 -9.08 -28.25
C LEU A 249 19.23 -10.24 -28.25
N ASN A 250 18.14 -10.14 -27.52
CA ASN A 250 17.11 -11.17 -27.50
C ASN A 250 16.47 -11.39 -28.88
N ALA A 251 16.23 -10.31 -29.64
CA ALA A 251 15.71 -10.43 -31.00
C ALA A 251 16.69 -11.14 -31.93
N LYS A 252 18.01 -10.86 -31.86
CA LYS A 252 19.05 -11.59 -32.61
C LYS A 252 19.09 -13.08 -32.23
N ILE A 253 19.00 -13.38 -30.92
CA ILE A 253 18.97 -14.77 -30.44
C ILE A 253 17.71 -15.49 -30.91
N ALA A 254 16.54 -14.89 -30.80
CA ALA A 254 15.29 -15.45 -31.26
C ALA A 254 15.31 -15.79 -32.76
N ALA A 255 15.96 -14.96 -33.57
CA ALA A 255 16.07 -15.15 -35.02
C ALA A 255 16.86 -16.40 -35.42
N ILE A 256 17.68 -17.01 -34.55
CA ILE A 256 18.44 -18.22 -34.83
C ILE A 256 17.48 -19.38 -35.21
N ASN A 257 16.40 -19.56 -34.43
CA ASN A 257 15.41 -20.63 -34.65
C ASN A 257 14.01 -20.10 -34.96
N GLN A 258 13.85 -18.80 -35.24
CA GLN A 258 12.55 -18.14 -35.41
C GLN A 258 11.66 -18.28 -34.17
N ALA A 259 12.28 -18.31 -32.98
CA ALA A 259 11.61 -18.56 -31.71
C ALA A 259 10.79 -17.34 -31.22
N GLU A 260 9.68 -17.61 -30.52
CA GLU A 260 8.93 -16.59 -29.79
C GLU A 260 9.64 -16.22 -28.49
N ILE A 261 9.54 -14.93 -28.09
CA ILE A 261 10.13 -14.44 -26.84
C ILE A 261 9.07 -14.44 -25.74
N GLN A 262 9.20 -15.35 -24.79
CA GLN A 262 8.37 -15.38 -23.58
C GLN A 262 8.92 -14.43 -22.52
N GLN A 263 8.06 -13.52 -22.03
CA GLN A 263 8.45 -12.57 -21.00
C GLN A 263 8.62 -13.25 -19.64
N LEU A 264 9.82 -13.15 -19.08
CA LEU A 264 10.17 -13.62 -17.75
C LEU A 264 10.81 -12.50 -16.92
N SER A 265 10.68 -12.61 -15.59
CA SER A 265 11.31 -11.65 -14.67
C SER A 265 12.82 -11.82 -14.65
N ALA A 266 13.55 -10.73 -14.86
CA ALA A 266 15.01 -10.71 -14.73
C ALA A 266 15.49 -10.43 -13.29
N MET A 267 14.58 -10.26 -12.32
CA MET A 267 14.95 -10.00 -10.93
C MET A 267 15.81 -11.10 -10.26
N PRO A 268 15.64 -12.40 -10.59
CA PRO A 268 16.53 -13.44 -10.05
C PRO A 268 18.02 -13.25 -10.38
N TYR A 269 18.36 -12.46 -11.40
CA TYR A 269 19.75 -12.19 -11.77
C TYR A 269 20.42 -11.11 -10.93
N LEU A 270 19.68 -10.36 -10.09
CA LEU A 270 20.24 -9.29 -9.29
C LEU A 270 21.29 -9.81 -8.30
N GLU A 271 20.96 -10.84 -7.53
CA GLU A 271 21.87 -11.40 -6.52
C GLU A 271 23.14 -11.99 -7.16
N PRO A 272 23.06 -12.81 -8.22
CA PRO A 272 24.25 -13.23 -8.97
C PRO A 272 25.12 -12.08 -9.48
N MET A 273 24.53 -10.99 -9.96
CA MET A 273 25.28 -9.82 -10.42
C MET A 273 26.01 -9.11 -9.25
N LEU A 274 25.37 -8.97 -8.10
CA LEU A 274 26.00 -8.42 -6.91
C LEU A 274 27.15 -9.31 -6.41
N GLU A 275 26.99 -10.64 -6.44
CA GLU A 275 28.02 -11.62 -6.12
C GLU A 275 29.21 -11.57 -7.10
N MET A 276 28.99 -11.23 -8.36
CA MET A 276 30.04 -10.99 -9.35
C MET A 276 30.75 -9.64 -9.15
N GLY A 277 30.33 -8.84 -8.16
CA GLY A 277 30.96 -7.57 -7.80
C GLY A 277 30.46 -6.35 -8.56
N LEU A 278 29.35 -6.46 -9.31
CA LEU A 278 28.72 -5.32 -9.97
C LEU A 278 28.01 -4.46 -8.89
N LYS A 279 28.27 -3.14 -8.89
CA LYS A 279 27.78 -2.23 -7.84
C LYS A 279 26.84 -1.16 -8.35
N THR A 280 26.93 -0.83 -9.62
CA THR A 280 26.15 0.24 -10.26
C THR A 280 25.41 -0.29 -11.51
N LEU A 281 24.41 0.44 -11.97
CA LEU A 281 23.81 0.17 -13.28
C LEU A 281 24.81 0.39 -14.42
N GLY A 282 25.82 1.28 -14.21
CA GLY A 282 26.91 1.48 -15.15
C GLY A 282 27.74 0.22 -15.33
N ASP A 283 28.04 -0.52 -14.25
CA ASP A 283 28.71 -1.83 -14.37
C ASP A 283 27.91 -2.81 -15.21
N VAL A 284 26.58 -2.87 -15.01
CA VAL A 284 25.67 -3.74 -15.79
C VAL A 284 25.63 -3.32 -17.26
N GLU A 285 25.53 -2.03 -17.53
CA GLU A 285 25.52 -1.49 -18.91
C GLU A 285 26.84 -1.73 -19.61
N ASN A 286 27.98 -1.53 -18.92
CA ASN A 286 29.32 -1.81 -19.44
C ASN A 286 29.49 -3.31 -19.73
N MET A 287 29.05 -4.17 -18.82
CA MET A 287 29.01 -5.63 -19.02
C MET A 287 28.21 -5.97 -20.26
N ARG A 288 26.98 -5.42 -20.39
CA ARG A 288 26.12 -5.62 -21.56
C ARG A 288 26.81 -5.19 -22.86
N LYS A 289 27.36 -3.97 -22.91
CA LYS A 289 28.04 -3.45 -24.11
C LYS A 289 29.22 -4.28 -24.50
N THR A 290 30.05 -4.67 -23.54
CA THR A 290 31.30 -5.40 -23.78
C THR A 290 31.04 -6.83 -24.26
N TYR A 291 30.05 -7.51 -23.69
CA TYR A 291 29.91 -8.95 -23.88
C TYR A 291 28.71 -9.38 -24.74
N SER A 292 27.87 -8.45 -25.24
CA SER A 292 26.68 -8.79 -26.03
C SER A 292 26.98 -9.65 -27.26
N GLU A 293 28.08 -9.37 -27.97
CA GLU A 293 28.42 -10.15 -29.17
C GLU A 293 28.87 -11.58 -28.82
N LYS A 294 29.72 -11.72 -27.78
CA LYS A 294 30.09 -13.06 -27.28
C LYS A 294 28.89 -13.82 -26.72
N ALA A 295 27.98 -13.11 -26.07
CA ALA A 295 26.73 -13.69 -25.56
C ALA A 295 25.82 -14.19 -26.69
N TYR A 296 25.78 -13.50 -27.82
CA TYR A 296 25.08 -13.96 -29.02
C TYR A 296 25.74 -15.21 -29.61
N GLN A 297 27.07 -15.22 -29.72
CA GLN A 297 27.82 -16.40 -30.23
C GLN A 297 27.62 -17.62 -29.31
N LEU A 298 27.59 -17.40 -27.97
CA LEU A 298 27.27 -18.44 -27.01
C LEU A 298 25.86 -19.00 -27.25
N ALA A 299 24.86 -18.11 -27.43
CA ALA A 299 23.49 -18.52 -27.75
C ALA A 299 23.43 -19.32 -29.05
N LEU A 300 24.17 -18.91 -30.09
CA LEU A 300 24.25 -19.63 -31.35
C LEU A 300 24.73 -21.07 -31.13
N HIS A 301 25.77 -21.27 -30.31
CA HIS A 301 26.25 -22.61 -29.96
C HIS A 301 25.27 -23.43 -29.12
N GLN A 302 24.46 -22.78 -28.31
CA GLN A 302 23.50 -23.45 -27.41
C GLN A 302 22.24 -23.91 -28.13
N ILE A 303 21.72 -23.10 -29.07
CA ILE A 303 20.39 -23.30 -29.65
C ILE A 303 20.38 -23.60 -31.14
N SER A 304 21.46 -23.34 -31.89
CA SER A 304 21.52 -23.71 -33.28
C SER A 304 21.45 -25.24 -33.43
N GLY A 305 20.51 -25.71 -34.24
CA GLY A 305 20.28 -27.16 -34.43
C GLY A 305 19.40 -27.80 -33.35
N THR A 306 18.75 -26.99 -32.52
CA THR A 306 17.65 -27.42 -31.63
C THR A 306 16.31 -27.01 -32.24
N ASP A 307 15.21 -27.69 -31.84
CA ASP A 307 13.84 -27.35 -32.26
C ASP A 307 13.19 -26.39 -31.25
N LEU A 308 13.99 -25.50 -30.58
CA LEU A 308 13.47 -24.54 -29.62
C LEU A 308 12.71 -23.41 -30.35
N ASP A 309 11.40 -23.38 -30.17
CA ASP A 309 10.45 -22.39 -30.71
C ASP A 309 10.08 -21.29 -29.74
N ILE A 310 10.49 -21.39 -28.46
CA ILE A 310 10.27 -20.40 -27.40
C ILE A 310 11.57 -20.17 -26.66
N ILE A 311 11.94 -18.89 -26.46
CA ILE A 311 13.05 -18.46 -25.60
C ILE A 311 12.61 -17.48 -24.53
N ALA A 312 13.32 -17.45 -23.39
CA ALA A 312 13.07 -16.49 -22.34
C ALA A 312 13.60 -15.09 -22.72
N SER A 313 12.86 -14.04 -22.38
CA SER A 313 13.32 -12.64 -22.53
C SER A 313 14.57 -12.32 -21.68
N THR A 314 14.93 -13.19 -20.75
CA THR A 314 16.13 -13.09 -19.91
C THR A 314 17.35 -13.78 -20.50
N LEU A 315 17.23 -14.48 -21.63
CA LEU A 315 18.32 -15.28 -22.18
C LEU A 315 19.53 -14.43 -22.57
N GLY A 316 19.29 -13.25 -23.15
CA GLY A 316 20.38 -12.31 -23.48
C GLY A 316 21.13 -11.84 -22.24
N LEU A 317 20.42 -11.47 -21.19
CA LEU A 317 21.03 -11.11 -19.89
C LEU A 317 21.80 -12.28 -19.30
N GLN A 318 21.20 -13.49 -19.28
CA GLN A 318 21.85 -14.70 -18.77
C GLN A 318 23.18 -14.97 -19.48
N ASN A 319 23.18 -14.93 -20.81
CA ASN A 319 24.38 -15.19 -21.57
C ASN A 319 25.45 -14.10 -21.39
N VAL A 320 25.07 -12.83 -21.26
CA VAL A 320 26.00 -11.75 -20.93
C VAL A 320 26.63 -11.99 -19.55
N CYS A 321 25.86 -12.39 -18.54
CA CYS A 321 26.38 -12.72 -17.21
C CYS A 321 27.31 -13.96 -17.24
N LEU A 322 26.96 -15.00 -18.01
CA LEU A 322 27.80 -16.19 -18.16
C LEU A 322 29.15 -15.87 -18.81
N VAL A 323 29.15 -15.05 -19.88
CA VAL A 323 30.37 -14.60 -20.51
C VAL A 323 31.22 -13.77 -19.56
N TYR A 324 30.61 -12.80 -18.85
CA TYR A 324 31.30 -11.99 -17.86
C TYR A 324 31.92 -12.85 -16.75
N ALA A 325 31.17 -13.80 -16.20
CA ALA A 325 31.66 -14.72 -15.17
C ALA A 325 32.84 -15.57 -15.65
N ALA A 326 32.78 -16.06 -16.90
CA ALA A 326 33.86 -16.83 -17.53
C ALA A 326 35.12 -15.97 -17.75
N GLU A 327 34.99 -14.78 -18.30
CA GLU A 327 36.11 -13.86 -18.56
C GLU A 327 36.81 -13.35 -17.29
N THR A 328 36.05 -13.15 -16.22
CA THR A 328 36.58 -12.57 -14.96
C THR A 328 37.10 -13.62 -13.99
N ALA A 329 36.51 -14.80 -13.92
CA ALA A 329 36.85 -15.82 -12.92
C ALA A 329 36.86 -17.27 -13.46
N GLY A 330 36.83 -17.45 -14.78
CA GLY A 330 36.88 -18.75 -15.45
C GLY A 330 35.70 -19.67 -15.07
N GLU A 331 35.93 -20.97 -15.12
CA GLU A 331 34.91 -21.99 -14.79
C GLU A 331 34.35 -21.84 -13.39
N LYS A 332 35.19 -21.43 -12.43
CA LYS A 332 34.72 -21.17 -11.04
C LYS A 332 33.74 -19.99 -10.97
N GLY A 333 33.92 -18.97 -11.80
CA GLY A 333 33.00 -17.83 -11.89
C GLY A 333 31.64 -18.26 -12.44
N VAL A 334 31.64 -19.03 -13.53
CA VAL A 334 30.42 -19.58 -14.13
C VAL A 334 29.68 -20.49 -13.14
N LEU A 335 30.40 -21.37 -12.45
CA LEU A 335 29.80 -22.24 -11.43
C LEU A 335 29.12 -21.42 -10.31
N ARG A 336 29.82 -20.41 -9.75
CA ARG A 336 29.23 -19.54 -8.71
C ARG A 336 27.98 -18.84 -9.20
N PHE A 337 27.98 -18.31 -10.41
CA PHE A 337 26.82 -17.67 -11.01
C PHE A 337 25.65 -18.64 -11.12
N LEU A 338 25.87 -19.88 -11.62
CA LEU A 338 24.84 -20.90 -11.74
C LEU A 338 24.32 -21.38 -10.37
N ASP A 339 25.21 -21.55 -9.40
CA ASP A 339 24.83 -21.96 -8.02
C ASP A 339 24.01 -20.86 -7.33
N CYS A 340 24.35 -19.60 -7.52
CA CYS A 340 23.58 -18.48 -6.98
C CYS A 340 22.18 -18.39 -7.64
N LEU A 341 22.10 -18.61 -8.95
CA LEU A 341 20.84 -18.49 -9.70
C LEU A 341 19.89 -19.67 -9.48
N ASN A 342 20.40 -20.90 -9.47
CA ASN A 342 19.61 -22.14 -9.51
C ASN A 342 19.65 -22.92 -8.18
N GLY A 343 20.47 -22.52 -7.21
CA GLY A 343 20.87 -23.33 -6.09
C GLY A 343 21.99 -24.33 -6.41
N PRO A 344 22.80 -24.75 -5.44
CA PRO A 344 23.94 -25.66 -5.66
C PRO A 344 23.52 -27.01 -6.25
N SER A 345 24.17 -27.42 -7.33
CA SER A 345 23.89 -28.70 -8.02
C SER A 345 25.11 -29.23 -8.77
N LYS A 346 25.25 -30.55 -8.84
CA LYS A 346 26.27 -31.21 -9.69
C LYS A 346 26.12 -30.84 -11.17
N TYR A 347 24.89 -30.60 -11.63
CA TYR A 347 24.63 -30.21 -13.01
C TYR A 347 25.15 -28.83 -13.35
N ASN A 348 25.31 -27.94 -12.36
CA ASN A 348 25.89 -26.62 -12.54
C ASN A 348 27.39 -26.73 -12.88
N ALA A 349 28.12 -27.63 -12.24
CA ALA A 349 29.54 -27.87 -12.55
C ALA A 349 29.74 -28.39 -13.98
N GLU A 350 28.93 -29.38 -14.43
CA GLU A 350 28.95 -29.89 -15.80
C GLU A 350 28.59 -28.78 -16.81
N SER A 351 27.61 -27.95 -16.47
CA SER A 351 27.20 -26.81 -17.32
C SER A 351 28.29 -25.74 -17.38
N ALA A 352 28.96 -25.43 -16.29
CA ALA A 352 30.04 -24.45 -16.23
C ALA A 352 31.21 -24.89 -17.13
N ALA A 353 31.66 -26.14 -17.02
CA ALA A 353 32.72 -26.70 -17.87
C ALA A 353 32.33 -26.64 -19.36
N ARG A 354 31.10 -27.01 -19.71
CA ARG A 354 30.59 -26.97 -21.09
C ARG A 354 30.56 -25.55 -21.65
N ILE A 355 30.06 -24.56 -20.85
CA ILE A 355 29.98 -23.14 -21.26
C ILE A 355 31.39 -22.59 -21.49
N CYS A 356 32.35 -22.85 -20.61
CA CYS A 356 33.74 -22.41 -20.78
C CYS A 356 34.39 -23.03 -22.01
N CYS A 357 34.13 -24.30 -22.29
CA CYS A 357 34.60 -24.95 -23.50
C CYS A 357 33.99 -24.33 -24.78
N GLN A 358 32.71 -23.97 -24.78
CA GLN A 358 32.06 -23.28 -25.88
C GLN A 358 32.67 -21.88 -26.11
N LEU A 359 32.89 -21.12 -25.02
CA LEU A 359 33.50 -19.79 -25.08
C LEU A 359 34.96 -19.82 -25.60
N ALA A 360 35.75 -20.82 -25.22
CA ALA A 360 37.12 -21.00 -25.76
C ALA A 360 37.13 -21.16 -27.27
N ARG A 361 36.18 -21.91 -27.83
CA ARG A 361 36.07 -22.09 -29.30
C ARG A 361 35.66 -20.80 -30.01
N ILE A 362 34.94 -19.89 -29.35
CA ILE A 362 34.59 -18.56 -29.91
C ILE A 362 35.80 -17.64 -29.96
N HIS A 363 36.78 -17.80 -29.06
CA HIS A 363 38.03 -17.03 -29.10
C HIS A 363 38.98 -17.42 -30.24
N ASP A 364 38.87 -18.65 -30.73
CA ASP A 364 39.78 -19.18 -31.79
C ASP A 364 39.22 -18.90 -33.20
N MET A 365 38.05 -18.29 -33.34
CA MET A 365 37.43 -17.87 -34.60
C MET A 365 37.57 -16.37 -34.83
#